data_6458d2cb901742bd3fa198f0280d0213
#
_entry.id   6458d2cb901742bd3fa198f0280d0213
#
_cell.length_a   1.000
_cell.length_b   1.000
_cell.length_c   1.000
_cell.angle_alpha   90.00
_cell.angle_beta   90.00
_cell.angle_gamma   90.00
#
_symmetry.space_group_name_H-M   'P 1'
#
loop_
_entity.id
_entity.type
_entity.pdbx_description
1 polymer ?
#
loop_
_entity_poly.entity_id
_entity_poly.type
_entity_poly.pdbx_seq_one_letter_code
_entity_poly.pdbx_strand_id
1 'polypeptide(L)'
;MHASIWKFSGDPDELLRGYDAMVTEIPSANMRLHLCLRARDGIVLVDTCPTKEVFDAFVAGDGFRMLREKHGLPEPQRVDDYPVHLAFVAGQVATNPDG
;
A
#
# COMPACT_ATOMS: atom_id res chain seq x y z
N MET A 1 3.95 14.28 2.32
CA MET A 1 3.49 12.87 2.33
C MET A 1 2.46 12.68 1.22
N HIS A 2 2.58 11.59 0.53
CA HIS A 2 1.67 11.21 -0.56
C HIS A 2 1.04 9.85 -0.23
N ALA A 3 -0.25 9.70 -0.43
CA ALA A 3 -0.96 8.46 -0.12
C ALA A 3 -1.48 7.80 -1.38
N SER A 4 -1.52 6.47 -1.37
CA SER A 4 -2.10 5.67 -2.44
C SER A 4 -3.09 4.66 -1.88
N ILE A 5 -4.13 4.39 -2.65
CA ILE A 5 -5.18 3.46 -2.30
C ILE A 5 -5.26 2.43 -3.41
N TRP A 6 -5.06 1.15 -3.04
CA TRP A 6 -4.99 0.04 -3.99
C TRP A 6 -6.13 -0.92 -3.72
N LYS A 7 -7.02 -1.10 -4.68
CA LYS A 7 -8.11 -2.05 -4.55
C LYS A 7 -7.82 -3.31 -5.34
N PHE A 8 -7.88 -4.46 -4.65
CA PHE A 8 -7.73 -5.78 -5.25
C PHE A 8 -9.06 -6.53 -5.12
N SER A 9 -9.56 -7.06 -6.23
CA SER A 9 -10.80 -7.83 -6.26
C SER A 9 -10.51 -9.32 -6.24
N GLY A 10 -11.30 -10.06 -5.49
CA GLY A 10 -11.17 -11.52 -5.37
C GLY A 10 -11.67 -12.00 -4.02
N ASP A 11 -11.44 -13.28 -3.73
CA ASP A 11 -11.78 -13.84 -2.44
C ASP A 11 -10.90 -13.20 -1.36
N PRO A 12 -11.49 -12.52 -0.36
CA PRO A 12 -10.70 -11.84 0.67
C PRO A 12 -9.75 -12.76 1.42
N ASP A 13 -10.15 -13.99 1.73
CA ASP A 13 -9.31 -14.92 2.48
C ASP A 13 -8.07 -15.33 1.67
N GLU A 14 -8.23 -15.58 0.38
CA GLU A 14 -7.10 -15.91 -0.49
C GLU A 14 -6.17 -14.70 -0.66
N LEU A 15 -6.74 -13.52 -0.90
CA LEU A 15 -5.97 -12.29 -1.05
C LEU A 15 -5.19 -11.97 0.21
N LEU A 16 -5.79 -12.14 1.39
CA LEU A 16 -5.12 -11.88 2.66
C LEU A 16 -3.99 -12.87 2.91
N ARG A 17 -4.12 -14.14 2.53
CA ARG A 17 -3.00 -15.09 2.62
C ARG A 17 -1.82 -14.66 1.76
N GLY A 18 -2.09 -14.24 0.52
CA GLY A 18 -1.05 -13.72 -0.36
C GLY A 18 -0.41 -12.44 0.18
N TYR A 19 -1.24 -11.55 0.68
CA TYR A 19 -0.77 -10.30 1.27
C TYR A 19 0.12 -10.54 2.49
N ASP A 20 -0.31 -11.41 3.41
CA ASP A 20 0.46 -11.71 4.63
C ASP A 20 1.85 -12.27 4.30
N ALA A 21 1.93 -13.12 3.27
CA ALA A 21 3.22 -13.63 2.81
C ALA A 21 4.06 -12.54 2.14
N MET A 22 3.44 -11.71 1.30
CA MET A 22 4.12 -10.64 0.58
C MET A 22 4.70 -9.58 1.52
N VAL A 23 3.92 -9.18 2.51
CA VAL A 23 4.31 -8.07 3.41
C VAL A 23 5.53 -8.39 4.25
N THR A 24 5.80 -9.66 4.49
CA THR A 24 7.00 -10.06 5.24
C THR A 24 8.30 -9.75 4.47
N GLU A 25 8.20 -9.58 3.15
CA GLU A 25 9.36 -9.26 2.31
C GLU A 25 9.56 -7.75 2.14
N ILE A 26 8.69 -6.94 2.73
CA ILE A 26 8.79 -5.48 2.65
C ILE A 26 9.33 -4.96 3.99
N PRO A 27 10.43 -4.20 4.01
CA PRO A 27 10.94 -3.64 5.26
C PRO A 27 9.91 -2.75 5.93
N SER A 28 9.54 -3.05 7.18
CA SER A 28 8.53 -2.29 7.92
C SER A 28 8.94 -0.83 8.14
N ALA A 29 10.23 -0.55 8.14
CA ALA A 29 10.72 0.83 8.25
C ALA A 29 10.26 1.73 7.11
N ASN A 30 9.88 1.14 5.96
CA ASN A 30 9.37 1.89 4.81
C ASN A 30 7.86 2.16 4.92
N MET A 31 7.21 1.58 5.91
CA MET A 31 5.75 1.68 6.09
C MET A 31 5.41 2.62 7.25
N ARG A 32 5.44 3.92 6.99
CA ARG A 32 5.10 4.92 7.99
C ARG A 32 3.64 4.85 8.41
N LEU A 33 2.78 4.77 7.40
CA LEU A 33 1.35 4.56 7.57
C LEU A 33 0.94 3.60 6.48
N HIS A 34 0.51 2.41 6.87
CA HIS A 34 0.13 1.36 5.94
C HIS A 34 -1.02 0.58 6.55
N LEU A 35 -2.09 0.41 5.80
CA LEU A 35 -3.27 -0.34 6.22
C LEU A 35 -3.61 -1.38 5.17
N CYS A 36 -3.97 -2.57 5.62
CA CYS A 36 -4.60 -3.57 4.79
C CYS A 36 -6.01 -3.78 5.32
N LEU A 37 -7.00 -3.47 4.51
CA LEU A 37 -8.40 -3.51 4.89
C LEU A 37 -9.07 -4.69 4.20
N ARG A 38 -9.84 -5.45 4.99
CA ARG A 38 -10.68 -6.52 4.46
C ARG A 38 -11.96 -5.93 3.91
N ALA A 39 -12.24 -6.17 2.63
CA ALA A 39 -13.50 -5.79 2.01
C ALA A 39 -14.33 -7.04 1.72
N ARG A 40 -15.62 -6.85 1.40
CA ARG A 40 -16.50 -7.97 1.06
C ARG A 40 -16.02 -8.70 -0.20
N ASP A 41 -15.52 -7.95 -1.17
CA ASP A 41 -15.15 -8.44 -2.50
C ASP A 41 -13.65 -8.37 -2.78
N GLY A 42 -12.84 -8.28 -1.72
CA GLY A 42 -11.39 -8.22 -1.90
C GLY A 42 -10.68 -7.60 -0.72
N ILE A 43 -9.57 -6.92 -1.01
CA ILE A 43 -8.81 -6.16 -0.01
C ILE A 43 -8.51 -4.75 -0.54
N VAL A 44 -8.30 -3.82 0.39
CA VAL A 44 -7.88 -2.45 0.07
C VAL A 44 -6.61 -2.16 0.84
N LEU A 45 -5.57 -1.74 0.13
CA LEU A 45 -4.33 -1.28 0.76
C LEU A 45 -4.31 0.23 0.75
N VAL A 46 -3.99 0.82 1.90
CA VAL A 46 -3.71 2.25 2.02
C VAL A 46 -2.25 2.38 2.40
N ASP A 47 -1.48 3.05 1.56
CA ASP A 47 -0.05 3.17 1.74
C ASP A 47 0.37 4.63 1.61
N THR A 48 1.52 4.98 2.19
CA THR A 48 2.06 6.34 2.11
C THR A 48 3.53 6.28 1.73
N CYS A 49 3.97 7.34 1.06
CA CYS A 49 5.38 7.54 0.73
C CYS A 49 5.69 9.03 0.89
N PRO A 50 6.98 9.42 0.87
CA PRO A 50 7.35 10.82 1.11
C PRO A 50 6.80 11.79 0.07
N THR A 51 6.85 11.45 -1.22
CA THR A 51 6.48 12.37 -2.31
C THR A 51 5.76 11.63 -3.42
N LYS A 52 5.08 12.39 -4.29
CA LYS A 52 4.46 11.85 -5.50
C LYS A 52 5.51 11.21 -6.43
N GLU A 53 6.69 11.80 -6.51
CA GLU A 53 7.77 11.29 -7.37
C GLU A 53 8.21 9.90 -6.92
N VAL A 54 8.28 9.66 -5.61
CA VAL A 54 8.56 8.33 -5.06
C VAL A 54 7.46 7.34 -5.44
N PHE A 55 6.20 7.77 -5.33
CA PHE A 55 5.07 6.95 -5.75
C PHE A 55 5.13 6.62 -7.24
N ASP A 56 5.35 7.62 -8.08
CA ASP A 56 5.42 7.43 -9.54
C ASP A 56 6.54 6.45 -9.92
N ALA A 57 7.70 6.56 -9.28
CA ALA A 57 8.82 5.65 -9.50
C ALA A 57 8.48 4.22 -9.07
N PHE A 58 7.76 4.07 -7.96
CA PHE A 58 7.32 2.77 -7.47
C PHE A 58 6.37 2.10 -8.46
N VAL A 59 5.40 2.86 -8.97
CA VAL A 59 4.42 2.34 -9.95
C VAL A 59 5.09 1.98 -11.26
N ALA A 60 6.06 2.78 -11.71
CA ALA A 60 6.77 2.55 -12.97
C ALA A 60 7.74 1.36 -12.89
N GLY A 61 8.19 0.98 -11.70
CA GLY A 61 9.12 -0.11 -11.50
C GLY A 61 8.44 -1.48 -11.51
N ASP A 62 9.25 -2.52 -11.64
CA ASP A 62 8.76 -3.91 -11.70
C ASP A 62 8.74 -4.59 -10.32
N GLY A 63 9.36 -3.99 -9.31
CA GLY A 63 9.57 -4.63 -8.02
C GLY A 63 8.30 -5.08 -7.35
N PHE A 64 7.31 -4.20 -7.24
CA PHE A 64 6.04 -4.54 -6.62
C PHE A 64 5.25 -5.55 -7.46
N ARG A 65 5.25 -5.39 -8.78
CA ARG A 65 4.58 -6.34 -9.67
C ARG A 65 5.14 -7.75 -9.50
N MET A 66 6.46 -7.88 -9.49
CA MET A 66 7.11 -9.17 -9.32
C MET A 66 6.81 -9.79 -7.96
N LEU A 67 6.84 -8.98 -6.91
CA LEU A 67 6.54 -9.42 -5.55
C LEU A 67 5.08 -9.88 -5.44
N ARG A 68 4.17 -9.11 -6.00
CA ARG A 68 2.75 -9.41 -6.03
C ARG A 68 2.48 -10.73 -6.75
N GLU A 69 3.07 -10.90 -7.94
CA GLU A 69 2.92 -12.11 -8.74
C GLU A 69 3.50 -13.34 -8.02
N LYS A 70 4.63 -13.18 -7.35
CA LYS A 70 5.26 -14.24 -6.56
C LYS A 70 4.31 -14.82 -5.51
N HIS A 71 3.46 -13.99 -4.93
CA HIS A 71 2.54 -14.39 -3.87
C HIS A 71 1.09 -14.54 -4.33
N GLY A 72 0.86 -14.59 -5.64
CA GLY A 72 -0.45 -14.87 -6.20
C GLY A 72 -1.45 -13.73 -6.10
N LEU A 73 -1.01 -12.50 -5.87
CA LEU A 73 -1.90 -11.35 -5.89
C LEU A 73 -2.15 -10.89 -7.32
N PRO A 74 -3.41 -10.64 -7.69
CA PRO A 74 -3.76 -10.18 -9.04
C PRO A 74 -3.33 -8.73 -9.26
N GLU A 75 -3.50 -8.25 -10.48
CA GLU A 75 -3.39 -6.82 -10.73
C GLU A 75 -4.44 -6.07 -9.92
N PRO A 76 -4.11 -4.90 -9.38
CA PRO A 76 -5.12 -4.09 -8.70
C PRO A 76 -6.22 -3.69 -9.67
N GLN A 77 -7.46 -3.75 -9.21
CA GLN A 77 -8.61 -3.28 -9.97
C GLN A 77 -8.58 -1.76 -10.15
N ARG A 78 -8.07 -1.07 -9.13
CA ARG A 78 -8.01 0.39 -9.12
C ARG A 78 -6.85 0.86 -8.23
N VAL A 79 -6.18 1.91 -8.67
CA VAL A 79 -5.15 2.61 -7.90
C VAL A 79 -5.46 4.09 -7.97
N ASP A 80 -5.63 4.71 -6.80
CA ASP A 80 -5.79 6.16 -6.67
C ASP A 80 -4.67 6.69 -5.80
N ASP A 81 -4.25 7.93 -6.03
CA ASP A 81 -3.22 8.56 -5.23
C ASP A 81 -3.52 10.04 -5.02
N TYR A 82 -3.15 10.55 -3.84
CA TYR A 82 -3.45 11.91 -3.43
C TYR A 82 -2.36 12.45 -2.51
N PRO A 83 -2.05 13.76 -2.58
CA PRO A 83 -1.23 14.38 -1.55
C PRO A 83 -2.00 14.35 -0.21
N VAL A 84 -1.27 14.08 0.87
CA VAL A 84 -1.86 14.06 2.21
C VAL A 84 -1.84 15.47 2.77
N HIS A 85 -3.01 15.99 3.15
CA HIS A 85 -3.11 17.29 3.81
C HIS A 85 -2.68 17.20 5.27
N LEU A 86 -3.19 16.21 5.99
CA LEU A 86 -2.87 16.03 7.41
C LEU A 86 -3.07 14.56 7.79
N ALA A 87 -2.15 14.01 8.56
CA ALA A 87 -2.27 12.67 9.10
C ALA A 87 -1.85 12.63 10.57
N PHE A 88 -2.56 11.85 11.36
CA PHE A 88 -2.19 11.55 12.74
C PHE A 88 -1.88 10.05 12.85
N VAL A 89 -0.84 9.73 13.57
CA VAL A 89 -0.49 8.35 13.93
C VAL A 89 -0.32 8.31 15.44
N ALA A 90 -1.07 7.45 16.12
CA ALA A 90 -1.08 7.37 17.58
C ALA A 90 -1.30 8.74 18.24
N GLY A 91 -2.20 9.56 17.65
CA GLY A 91 -2.52 10.88 18.16
C GLY A 91 -1.50 11.97 17.83
N GLN A 92 -0.45 11.65 17.07
CA GLN A 92 0.59 12.61 16.69
C GLN A 92 0.56 12.89 15.21
N VAL A 93 0.87 14.14 14.82
CA VAL A 93 0.92 14.54 13.43
C VAL A 93 2.07 13.82 12.72
N ALA A 94 1.76 13.17 11.60
CA ALA A 94 2.71 12.35 10.83
C ALA A 94 2.98 12.89 9.43
N THR A 95 2.43 14.04 9.06
CA THR A 95 2.56 14.60 7.72
C THR A 95 3.85 15.39 7.50
N ASN A 96 4.57 15.70 8.56
CA ASN A 96 5.86 16.37 8.43
C ASN A 96 6.85 15.41 7.74
N PRO A 97 7.43 15.79 6.58
CA PRO A 97 8.36 14.93 5.87
C PRO A 97 9.62 14.58 6.66
N ASP A 98 10.02 15.43 7.61
CA ASP A 98 11.18 15.18 8.47
C ASP A 98 10.83 14.39 9.74
N GLY A 99 9.56 14.18 9.97
CA GLY A 99 9.05 13.52 11.17
C GLY A 99 8.75 12.08 11.00
#